data_09209fed0b574368526cfb63ff88dcee
#
_entry.id   09209fed0b574368526cfb63ff88dcee
#
_cell.length_a   1.000
_cell.length_b   1.000
_cell.length_c   1.000
_cell.angle_alpha   90.00
_cell.angle_beta   90.00
_cell.angle_gamma   90.00
#
_symmetry.space_group_name_H-M   'P 1'
#
loop_
_entity.id
_entity.type
_entity.pdbx_description
1 polymer ?
#
loop_
_entity_poly.entity_id
_entity_poly.type
_entity_poly.pdbx_seq_one_letter_code
_entity_poly.pdbx_strand_id
1 'polypeptide(L)'
;MRKVITYGSFDLFHKGHYRLLQRAKALGDYLIVGVTTEHFDEERGKLNLIDPILRRIENVKATGFADEIIVEDHEGQKIEDIQKYGVDIFVLGSDWTGRFDYLKDYWEEIGRAHV
;
A
#
# COMPACT_ATOMS: atom_id res chain seq x y z
N MET A 1 -19.59 3.75 -1.10
CA MET A 1 -18.29 3.88 -0.36
C MET A 1 -17.14 3.78 -1.35
N ARG A 2 -16.25 4.76 -1.33
CA ARG A 2 -15.05 4.71 -2.18
C ARG A 2 -13.90 4.09 -1.39
N LYS A 3 -13.40 2.97 -1.87
CA LYS A 3 -12.30 2.23 -1.23
C LYS A 3 -10.97 2.52 -1.91
N VAL A 4 -9.98 2.82 -1.08
CA VAL A 4 -8.62 3.15 -1.51
C VAL A 4 -7.68 2.09 -0.97
N ILE A 5 -6.69 1.66 -1.77
CA ILE A 5 -5.66 0.75 -1.30
C ILE A 5 -4.27 1.30 -1.64
N THR A 6 -3.34 1.11 -0.74
CA THR A 6 -1.92 1.41 -0.97
C THR A 6 -1.06 0.36 -0.28
N TYR A 7 0.17 0.21 -0.75
CA TYR A 7 1.10 -0.80 -0.25
C TYR A 7 2.46 -0.18 0.02
N GLY A 8 3.18 -0.76 0.95
CA GLY A 8 4.56 -0.38 1.22
C GLY A 8 5.18 -1.20 2.32
N SER A 9 6.48 -1.05 2.51
CA SER A 9 7.18 -1.65 3.64
C SER A 9 6.98 -0.81 4.90
N PHE A 10 6.91 0.51 4.75
CA PHE A 10 6.79 1.47 5.85
C PHE A 10 7.91 1.28 6.89
N ASP A 11 9.10 0.96 6.40
CA ASP A 11 10.27 0.76 7.25
C ASP A 11 10.80 2.10 7.76
N LEU A 12 11.26 2.13 9.01
CA LEU A 12 11.74 3.36 9.65
C LEU A 12 10.74 4.50 9.44
N PHE A 13 9.51 4.28 9.88
CA PHE A 13 8.37 5.15 9.62
C PHE A 13 8.72 6.64 9.82
N HIS A 14 8.45 7.44 8.80
CA HIS A 14 8.81 8.86 8.81
C HIS A 14 7.67 9.74 8.24
N LYS A 15 7.93 11.03 8.21
CA LYS A 15 6.95 12.03 7.79
C LYS A 15 6.42 11.80 6.37
N GLY A 16 7.26 11.28 5.46
CA GLY A 16 6.84 10.93 4.10
C GLY A 16 5.78 9.83 4.08
N HIS A 17 5.96 8.81 4.92
CA HIS A 17 4.96 7.74 5.07
C HIS A 17 3.65 8.28 5.64
N TYR A 18 3.74 9.13 6.64
CA TYR A 18 2.58 9.75 7.25
C TYR A 18 1.76 10.54 6.22
N ARG A 19 2.45 11.36 5.43
CA ARG A 19 1.80 12.16 4.39
C ARG A 19 1.17 11.32 3.29
N LEU A 20 1.83 10.25 2.89
CA LEU A 20 1.28 9.31 1.91
C LEU A 20 -0.06 8.76 2.38
N LEU A 21 -0.09 8.26 3.61
CA LEU A 21 -1.30 7.68 4.19
C LEU A 21 -2.40 8.73 4.37
N GLN A 22 -2.04 9.92 4.81
CA GLN A 22 -2.98 11.03 4.95
C GLN A 22 -3.63 11.39 3.62
N ARG A 23 -2.82 11.51 2.56
CA ARG A 23 -3.32 11.83 1.23
C ARG A 23 -4.16 10.71 0.63
N ALA A 24 -3.73 9.47 0.85
CA ALA A 24 -4.48 8.30 0.39
C ALA A 24 -5.86 8.25 1.04
N LYS A 25 -5.93 8.45 2.35
CA LYS A 25 -7.21 8.47 3.07
C LYS A 25 -8.14 9.57 2.54
N ALA A 26 -7.58 10.72 2.20
CA ALA A 26 -8.37 11.85 1.69
C ALA A 26 -9.04 11.57 0.33
N LEU A 27 -8.61 10.54 -0.39
CA LEU A 27 -9.15 10.20 -1.70
C LEU A 27 -10.42 9.36 -1.64
N GLY A 28 -10.78 8.86 -0.48
CA GLY A 28 -11.96 8.01 -0.35
C GLY A 28 -12.50 7.91 1.06
N ASP A 29 -13.38 6.95 1.26
CA ASP A 29 -14.06 6.74 2.54
C ASP A 29 -13.40 5.66 3.38
N TYR A 30 -12.67 4.75 2.75
CA TYR A 30 -12.12 3.58 3.41
C TYR A 30 -10.73 3.30 2.85
N LEU A 31 -9.73 3.30 3.72
CA LEU A 31 -8.34 3.07 3.31
C LEU A 31 -7.85 1.72 3.78
N ILE A 32 -7.39 0.91 2.83
CA ILE A 32 -6.73 -0.37 3.08
C ILE A 32 -5.24 -0.18 2.85
N VAL A 33 -4.43 -0.58 3.82
CA VAL A 33 -2.97 -0.48 3.72
C VAL A 33 -2.36 -1.87 3.76
N GLY A 34 -1.63 -2.23 2.72
CA GLY A 34 -0.87 -3.48 2.66
C GLY A 34 0.56 -3.26 3.10
N VAL A 35 1.01 -4.00 4.11
CA VAL A 35 2.37 -3.94 4.62
C VAL A 35 3.13 -5.18 4.18
N THR A 36 4.27 -4.99 3.51
CA THR A 36 5.03 -6.09 2.94
C THR A 36 5.79 -6.90 4.00
N THR A 37 5.87 -8.23 3.81
CA THR A 37 6.70 -9.07 4.67
C THR A 37 8.17 -8.90 4.30
N GLU A 38 9.08 -9.24 5.23
CA GLU A 38 10.51 -9.24 4.97
C GLU A 38 10.86 -10.17 3.80
N HIS A 39 10.26 -11.35 3.78
CA HIS A 39 10.50 -12.34 2.74
C HIS A 39 10.09 -11.82 1.35
N PHE A 40 8.93 -11.21 1.25
CA PHE A 40 8.44 -10.65 -0.01
C PHE A 40 9.34 -9.51 -0.50
N ASP A 41 9.76 -8.64 0.41
CA ASP A 41 10.67 -7.53 0.07
C ASP A 41 12.02 -8.06 -0.40
N GLU A 42 12.54 -9.12 0.21
CA GLU A 42 13.80 -9.75 -0.20
C GLU A 42 13.68 -10.31 -1.63
N GLU A 43 12.59 -10.98 -1.95
CA GLU A 43 12.33 -11.51 -3.30
C GLU A 43 12.30 -10.39 -4.34
N ARG A 44 11.89 -9.19 -3.95
CA ARG A 44 11.84 -8.02 -4.82
C ARG A 44 13.15 -7.24 -4.84
N GLY A 45 14.18 -7.74 -4.20
CA GLY A 45 15.49 -7.10 -4.15
C GLY A 45 15.61 -6.00 -3.10
N LYS A 46 14.62 -5.85 -2.23
CA LYS A 46 14.66 -4.87 -1.14
C LYS A 46 15.24 -5.52 0.09
N LEU A 47 16.52 -5.29 0.30
CA LEU A 47 17.28 -5.89 1.40
C LEU A 47 17.35 -4.96 2.60
N ASN A 48 17.64 -5.54 3.77
CA ASN A 48 17.97 -4.80 4.99
C ASN A 48 16.83 -3.95 5.56
N LEU A 49 15.63 -4.53 5.66
CA LEU A 49 14.57 -3.91 6.46
C LEU A 49 15.03 -3.88 7.93
N ILE A 50 14.87 -2.74 8.56
CA ILE A 50 15.30 -2.51 9.95
C ILE A 50 14.22 -2.93 10.94
N ASP A 51 12.99 -2.47 10.72
CA ASP A 51 11.90 -2.76 11.64
C ASP A 51 11.20 -4.07 11.29
N PRO A 52 10.87 -4.91 12.27
CA PRO A 52 10.07 -6.11 12.02
C PRO A 52 8.64 -5.72 11.60
N ILE A 53 7.96 -6.64 10.91
CA ILE A 53 6.63 -6.36 10.36
C ILE A 53 5.63 -5.87 11.43
N LEU A 54 5.67 -6.44 12.63
CA LEU A 54 4.75 -6.02 13.70
C LEU A 54 4.94 -4.55 14.06
N ARG A 55 6.19 -4.07 14.12
CA ARG A 55 6.47 -2.67 14.38
C ARG A 55 5.97 -1.78 13.24
N ARG A 56 6.18 -2.22 11.99
CA ARG A 56 5.76 -1.47 10.81
C ARG A 56 4.23 -1.36 10.76
N ILE A 57 3.52 -2.43 11.08
CA ILE A 57 2.06 -2.43 11.18
C ILE A 57 1.59 -1.48 12.29
N GLU A 58 2.23 -1.53 13.47
CA GLU A 58 1.88 -0.64 14.57
C GLU A 58 2.03 0.84 14.20
N ASN A 59 3.11 1.18 13.50
CA ASN A 59 3.35 2.56 13.07
C ASN A 59 2.27 3.04 12.11
N VAL A 60 1.85 2.20 11.16
CA VAL A 60 0.77 2.54 10.23
C VAL A 60 -0.54 2.72 11.01
N LYS A 61 -0.84 1.80 11.90
CA LYS A 61 -2.07 1.82 12.71
C LYS A 61 -2.13 3.09 13.58
N ALA A 62 -1.00 3.49 14.13
CA ALA A 62 -0.92 4.66 15.02
C ALA A 62 -1.28 5.97 14.32
N THR A 63 -1.19 6.04 13.00
CA THR A 63 -1.57 7.24 12.25
C THR A 63 -3.08 7.51 12.29
N GLY A 64 -3.88 6.47 12.48
CA GLY A 64 -5.34 6.57 12.47
C GLY A 64 -5.96 6.67 11.07
N PHE A 65 -5.16 6.68 10.01
CA PHE A 65 -5.69 6.81 8.65
C PHE A 65 -6.14 5.48 8.04
N ALA A 66 -5.52 4.37 8.41
CA ALA A 66 -5.86 3.05 7.85
C ALA A 66 -7.12 2.51 8.52
N ASP A 67 -8.11 2.19 7.71
CA ASP A 67 -9.33 1.51 8.19
C ASP A 67 -9.10 0.02 8.28
N GLU A 68 -8.23 -0.51 7.43
CA GLU A 68 -7.88 -1.92 7.41
C GLU A 68 -6.40 -2.06 7.04
N ILE A 69 -5.69 -2.97 7.73
CA ILE A 69 -4.30 -3.25 7.44
C ILE A 69 -4.20 -4.72 7.06
N ILE A 70 -3.61 -4.99 5.90
CA ILE A 70 -3.38 -6.33 5.40
C ILE A 70 -1.89 -6.55 5.20
N VAL A 71 -1.50 -7.81 5.05
CA VAL A 71 -0.10 -8.18 4.81
C VAL A 71 0.07 -8.56 3.35
N GLU A 72 1.09 -8.02 2.70
CA GLU A 72 1.44 -8.40 1.34
C GLU A 72 2.64 -9.35 1.39
N ASP A 73 2.45 -10.59 0.92
CA ASP A 73 3.45 -11.64 1.06
C ASP A 73 3.76 -12.42 -0.23
N HIS A 74 3.12 -12.08 -1.35
CA HIS A 74 3.40 -12.79 -2.61
C HIS A 74 3.11 -11.93 -3.85
N GLU A 75 3.76 -12.28 -4.95
CA GLU A 75 3.53 -11.63 -6.25
C GLU A 75 2.10 -11.89 -6.73
N GLY A 76 1.51 -10.87 -7.35
CA GLY A 76 0.14 -10.98 -7.86
C GLY A 76 -0.93 -10.68 -6.82
N GLN A 77 -0.57 -10.54 -5.56
CA GLN A 77 -1.53 -10.27 -4.49
C GLN A 77 -2.30 -8.97 -4.71
N LYS A 78 -1.66 -7.95 -5.29
CA LYS A 78 -2.33 -6.66 -5.54
C LYS A 78 -3.59 -6.83 -6.39
N ILE A 79 -3.50 -7.65 -7.43
CA ILE A 79 -4.64 -7.93 -8.30
C ILE A 79 -5.73 -8.66 -7.51
N GLU A 80 -5.35 -9.67 -6.72
CA GLU A 80 -6.29 -10.42 -5.89
C GLU A 80 -7.00 -9.50 -4.89
N ASP A 81 -6.25 -8.62 -4.25
CA ASP A 81 -6.79 -7.70 -3.24
C ASP A 81 -7.74 -6.69 -3.86
N ILE A 82 -7.39 -6.12 -5.01
CA ILE A 82 -8.24 -5.16 -5.72
C ILE A 82 -9.60 -5.78 -5.99
N GLN A 83 -9.62 -7.01 -6.45
CA GLN A 83 -10.87 -7.73 -6.74
C GLN A 83 -11.61 -8.12 -5.46
N LYS A 84 -10.89 -8.65 -4.48
CA LYS A 84 -11.46 -9.14 -3.22
C LYS A 84 -12.15 -8.03 -2.43
N TYR A 85 -11.52 -6.87 -2.34
CA TYR A 85 -12.02 -5.76 -1.54
C TYR A 85 -12.87 -4.77 -2.32
N GLY A 86 -12.99 -4.92 -3.63
CA GLY A 86 -13.75 -4.00 -4.47
C GLY A 86 -13.14 -2.59 -4.44
N VAL A 87 -11.84 -2.51 -4.67
CA VAL A 87 -11.09 -1.25 -4.58
C VAL A 87 -11.41 -0.33 -5.74
N ASP A 88 -11.61 0.95 -5.45
CA ASP A 88 -11.90 1.97 -6.45
C ASP A 88 -10.65 2.75 -6.88
N ILE A 89 -9.67 2.92 -5.97
CA ILE A 89 -8.45 3.70 -6.24
C ILE A 89 -7.23 2.97 -5.68
N PHE A 90 -6.23 2.80 -6.54
CA PHE A 90 -4.91 2.30 -6.15
C PHE A 90 -3.97 3.50 -6.04
N VAL A 91 -3.39 3.71 -4.87
CA VAL A 91 -2.50 4.85 -4.63
C VAL A 91 -1.04 4.39 -4.69
N LEU A 92 -0.27 5.08 -5.49
CA LEU A 92 1.18 4.87 -5.62
C LEU A 92 1.92 6.09 -5.09
N GLY A 93 2.99 5.87 -4.35
CA GLY A 93 3.95 6.91 -4.05
C GLY A 93 4.70 7.30 -5.32
N SER A 94 5.28 8.51 -5.37
CA SER A 94 5.99 9.00 -6.55
C SER A 94 7.17 8.10 -6.97
N ASP A 95 7.76 7.39 -6.01
CA ASP A 95 8.90 6.50 -6.27
C ASP A 95 8.53 5.24 -7.06
N TRP A 96 7.24 4.99 -7.22
CA TRP A 96 6.74 3.76 -7.83
C TRP A 96 6.31 3.93 -9.28
N THR A 97 6.55 5.10 -9.87
CA THR A 97 6.16 5.39 -11.26
C THR A 97 6.75 4.32 -12.21
N GLY A 98 5.88 3.65 -12.96
CA GLY A 98 6.27 2.62 -13.92
C GLY A 98 6.52 1.23 -13.35
N ARG A 99 6.67 1.08 -12.04
CA ARG A 99 6.98 -0.24 -11.43
C ARG A 99 5.80 -1.21 -11.42
N PHE A 100 4.59 -0.68 -11.50
CA PHE A 100 3.38 -1.49 -11.47
C PHE A 100 2.57 -1.37 -12.75
N ASP A 101 3.26 -1.21 -13.89
CA ASP A 101 2.61 -1.08 -15.20
C ASP A 101 1.78 -2.32 -15.57
N TYR A 102 2.10 -3.49 -14.98
CA TYR A 102 1.31 -4.69 -15.19
C TYR A 102 -0.12 -4.57 -14.67
N LEU A 103 -0.42 -3.54 -13.87
CA LEU A 103 -1.76 -3.28 -13.36
C LEU A 103 -2.57 -2.35 -14.27
N LYS A 104 -2.04 -1.95 -15.43
CA LYS A 104 -2.72 -1.01 -16.34
C LYS A 104 -4.15 -1.42 -16.69
N ASP A 105 -4.38 -2.71 -16.91
CA ASP A 105 -5.70 -3.21 -17.28
C ASP A 105 -6.74 -3.00 -16.19
N TYR A 106 -6.28 -2.75 -14.96
CA TYR A 106 -7.16 -2.50 -13.81
C TYR A 106 -7.35 -1.03 -13.51
N TRP A 107 -6.47 -0.14 -14.02
CA TRP A 107 -6.49 1.28 -13.69
C TRP A 107 -7.70 2.01 -14.28
N GLU A 108 -8.25 1.53 -15.37
CA GLU A 108 -9.45 2.10 -15.96
C GLU A 108 -10.67 1.85 -15.06
N GLU A 109 -10.69 0.70 -14.38
CA GLU A 109 -11.77 0.32 -13.49
C GLU A 109 -11.65 0.94 -12.11
N ILE A 110 -10.42 1.01 -11.57
CA ILE A 110 -10.20 1.40 -10.18
C ILE A 110 -9.62 2.80 -10.00
N GLY A 111 -9.14 3.43 -11.07
CA GLY A 111 -8.45 4.69 -10.92
C GLY A 111 -7.07 4.53 -10.28
N ARG A 112 -6.21 5.52 -10.47
CA ARG A 112 -4.86 5.53 -9.92
C ARG A 112 -4.52 6.96 -9.48
N ALA A 113 -3.87 7.09 -8.32
CA ALA A 113 -3.39 8.39 -7.83
C ALA A 113 -1.92 8.29 -7.42
N HIS A 114 -1.16 9.33 -7.75
CA HIS A 114 0.21 9.54 -7.29
C HIS A 114 0.20 10.59 -6.20
N VAL A 115 0.82 10.27 -5.07
CA VAL A 115 0.88 11.18 -3.93
C VAL A 115 2.29 11.35 -3.41
#